data_4bbe3a98ac7fa3a661c589ec8e95b18e
#
_entry.id   4bbe3a98ac7fa3a661c589ec8e95b18e
#
_cell.length_a   1.000
_cell.length_b   1.000
_cell.length_c   1.000
_cell.angle_alpha   90.00
_cell.angle_beta   90.00
_cell.angle_gamma   90.00
#
_symmetry.space_group_name_H-M   'P 1'
#
loop_
_entity.id
_entity.type
_entity.pdbx_description
1 polymer ?
#
loop_
_entity_poly.entity_id
_entity_poly.type
_entity_poly.pdbx_seq_one_letter_code
_entity_poly.pdbx_strand_id
1 'polypeptide(L)'
;SNTAIGNDSLDSNTTGSNNTAVGVDSLQANTTGTLNTAIGMLSLNANTTANNNTGVGQASLYNNTTGENNTSGGQASLYNNTTGGTNTAFGRASMYWNTTGSHNVGVGADALTANTTGPRNTAVGFQALRYVTTGDNNTSLGYLTGSSGTGLATGYGNTLIGAYTGTTGTTTNYANVLGMDVSGAGGYTTLGQGGSDIRAAHGNTSWSTVSDERYK
;
A
#
# COMPACT_ATOMS: atom_id res chain seq x y z
N SER A 1 -9.57 18.52 -24.30
CA SER A 1 -8.21 18.51 -24.91
C SER A 1 -7.36 17.43 -24.24
N ASN A 2 -6.40 16.85 -24.95
CA ASN A 2 -5.43 15.90 -24.44
C ASN A 2 -4.02 16.38 -24.80
N THR A 3 -3.02 15.98 -24.00
CA THR A 3 -1.61 16.15 -24.31
C THR A 3 -0.96 14.76 -24.43
N ALA A 4 -0.33 14.45 -25.56
CA ALA A 4 0.36 13.19 -25.81
C ALA A 4 1.78 13.47 -26.35
N ILE A 5 2.80 12.95 -25.68
CA ILE A 5 4.22 13.09 -26.04
C ILE A 5 4.90 11.73 -25.89
N GLY A 6 5.27 11.13 -26.99
CA GLY A 6 5.93 9.81 -27.04
C GLY A 6 5.33 8.89 -28.09
N ASN A 7 6.07 7.84 -28.48
CA ASN A 7 5.56 6.85 -29.41
C ASN A 7 4.37 6.12 -28.78
N ASP A 8 3.28 5.93 -29.53
CA ASP A 8 2.03 5.25 -29.15
C ASP A 8 1.38 5.78 -27.85
N SER A 9 1.69 7.02 -27.46
CA SER A 9 1.07 7.72 -26.35
C SER A 9 -0.38 8.11 -26.70
N LEU A 10 -1.38 7.66 -25.88
CA LEU A 10 -2.83 7.85 -26.12
C LEU A 10 -3.32 7.33 -27.49
N ASP A 11 -2.68 6.33 -28.06
CA ASP A 11 -2.95 5.85 -29.42
C ASP A 11 -4.40 5.38 -29.61
N SER A 12 -4.97 4.66 -28.65
CA SER A 12 -6.33 4.11 -28.73
C SER A 12 -7.42 5.08 -28.29
N ASN A 13 -7.10 6.35 -27.97
CA ASN A 13 -8.07 7.26 -27.37
C ASN A 13 -9.15 7.70 -28.38
N THR A 14 -10.41 7.45 -28.04
CA THR A 14 -11.57 7.79 -28.89
C THR A 14 -12.29 9.07 -28.43
N THR A 15 -12.82 9.05 -27.22
CA THR A 15 -13.62 10.16 -26.65
C THR A 15 -13.06 10.69 -25.33
N GLY A 16 -12.06 10.04 -24.75
CA GLY A 16 -11.42 10.48 -23.51
C GLY A 16 -10.84 11.89 -23.63
N SER A 17 -10.99 12.70 -22.60
CA SER A 17 -10.55 14.10 -22.59
C SER A 17 -9.81 14.48 -21.31
N ASN A 18 -9.05 15.58 -21.39
CA ASN A 18 -8.27 16.12 -20.28
C ASN A 18 -7.22 15.13 -19.75
N ASN A 19 -6.67 14.29 -20.63
CA ASN A 19 -5.60 13.37 -20.30
C ASN A 19 -4.25 13.98 -20.64
N THR A 20 -3.25 13.71 -19.82
CA THR A 20 -1.85 14.03 -20.07
C THR A 20 -1.05 12.73 -20.12
N ALA A 21 -0.43 12.42 -21.24
CA ALA A 21 0.39 11.23 -21.45
C ALA A 21 1.76 11.64 -21.98
N VAL A 22 2.81 11.36 -21.22
CA VAL A 22 4.19 11.67 -21.56
C VAL A 22 5.08 10.44 -21.36
N GLY A 23 5.51 9.85 -22.44
CA GLY A 23 6.33 8.64 -22.45
C GLY A 23 5.88 7.65 -23.51
N VAL A 24 6.76 6.73 -23.90
CA VAL A 24 6.42 5.63 -24.82
C VAL A 24 5.31 4.77 -24.18
N ASP A 25 4.27 4.46 -24.96
CA ASP A 25 3.11 3.63 -24.56
C ASP A 25 2.37 4.14 -23.30
N SER A 26 2.49 5.42 -22.95
CA SER A 26 1.74 6.00 -21.84
C SER A 26 0.27 6.17 -22.23
N LEU A 27 -0.67 5.68 -21.37
CA LEU A 27 -2.12 5.66 -21.64
C LEU A 27 -2.49 5.04 -23.00
N GLN A 28 -1.70 4.10 -23.49
CA GLN A 28 -1.87 3.56 -24.85
C GLN A 28 -3.26 2.98 -25.11
N ALA A 29 -3.79 2.18 -24.17
CA ALA A 29 -5.09 1.50 -24.32
C ALA A 29 -6.30 2.38 -23.95
N ASN A 30 -6.10 3.65 -23.55
CA ASN A 30 -7.20 4.51 -23.10
C ASN A 30 -8.19 4.76 -24.25
N THR A 31 -9.47 4.49 -24.01
CA THR A 31 -10.53 4.74 -25.00
C THR A 31 -11.40 5.93 -24.61
N THR A 32 -12.04 5.88 -23.44
CA THR A 32 -12.98 6.89 -22.97
C THR A 32 -12.59 7.52 -21.64
N GLY A 33 -11.55 7.01 -20.95
CA GLY A 33 -11.09 7.53 -19.68
C GLY A 33 -10.69 9.01 -19.75
N THR A 34 -11.00 9.75 -18.70
CA THR A 34 -10.80 11.20 -18.62
C THR A 34 -10.00 11.62 -17.40
N LEU A 35 -9.36 12.79 -17.45
CA LEU A 35 -8.65 13.38 -16.30
C LEU A 35 -7.51 12.51 -15.77
N ASN A 36 -6.87 11.72 -16.63
CA ASN A 36 -5.73 10.90 -16.26
C ASN A 36 -4.41 11.61 -16.57
N THR A 37 -3.45 11.46 -15.69
CA THR A 37 -2.05 11.93 -15.88
C THR A 37 -1.11 10.73 -15.86
N ALA A 38 -0.45 10.45 -16.97
CA ALA A 38 0.54 9.38 -17.12
C ALA A 38 1.88 9.97 -17.56
N ILE A 39 2.88 9.92 -16.70
CA ILE A 39 4.21 10.42 -16.99
C ILE A 39 5.24 9.30 -16.77
N GLY A 40 5.80 8.81 -17.83
CA GLY A 40 6.76 7.70 -17.84
C GLY A 40 6.40 6.63 -18.87
N MET A 41 7.40 5.89 -19.34
CA MET A 41 7.21 4.76 -20.25
C MET A 41 6.25 3.75 -19.62
N LEU A 42 5.20 3.32 -20.35
CA LEU A 42 4.22 2.33 -19.93
C LEU A 42 3.37 2.76 -18.70
N SER A 43 3.35 4.03 -18.34
CA SER A 43 2.49 4.52 -17.26
C SER A 43 1.03 4.47 -17.68
N LEU A 44 0.13 3.89 -16.83
CA LEU A 44 -1.30 3.71 -17.12
C LEU A 44 -1.57 3.02 -18.49
N ASN A 45 -0.68 2.15 -18.92
CA ASN A 45 -0.71 1.56 -20.27
C ASN A 45 -2.05 0.86 -20.57
N ALA A 46 -2.55 0.01 -19.66
CA ALA A 46 -3.78 -0.76 -19.83
C ALA A 46 -5.07 -0.02 -19.44
N ASN A 47 -5.00 1.27 -19.09
CA ASN A 47 -6.18 2.04 -18.72
C ASN A 47 -7.13 2.13 -19.91
N THR A 48 -8.38 1.70 -19.75
CA THR A 48 -9.36 1.77 -20.85
C THR A 48 -10.41 2.87 -20.64
N THR A 49 -11.12 2.81 -19.52
CA THR A 49 -12.25 3.71 -19.24
C THR A 49 -12.12 4.45 -17.91
N ALA A 50 -11.12 4.12 -17.10
CA ALA A 50 -10.97 4.69 -15.77
C ALA A 50 -10.58 6.17 -15.80
N ASN A 51 -11.02 6.90 -14.78
CA ASN A 51 -10.88 8.34 -14.66
C ASN A 51 -10.05 8.73 -13.44
N ASN A 52 -9.53 9.97 -13.47
CA ASN A 52 -8.90 10.62 -12.31
C ASN A 52 -7.69 9.86 -11.75
N ASN A 53 -6.94 9.17 -12.59
CA ASN A 53 -5.72 8.49 -12.16
C ASN A 53 -4.47 9.33 -12.45
N THR A 54 -3.53 9.32 -11.54
CA THR A 54 -2.21 9.91 -11.71
C THR A 54 -1.14 8.83 -11.58
N GLY A 55 -0.43 8.55 -12.66
CA GLY A 55 0.72 7.64 -12.71
C GLY A 55 1.98 8.38 -13.10
N VAL A 56 2.99 8.44 -12.22
CA VAL A 56 4.28 9.08 -12.48
C VAL A 56 5.41 8.07 -12.22
N GLY A 57 6.07 7.65 -13.26
CA GLY A 57 7.15 6.66 -13.20
C GLY A 57 6.98 5.55 -14.24
N GLN A 58 8.08 4.86 -14.57
CA GLN A 58 8.03 3.72 -15.48
C GLN A 58 7.07 2.65 -14.97
N ALA A 59 6.09 2.26 -15.79
CA ALA A 59 5.10 1.23 -15.50
C ALA A 59 4.29 1.47 -14.21
N SER A 60 4.12 2.72 -13.81
CA SER A 60 3.21 3.11 -12.74
C SER A 60 1.78 2.88 -13.17
N LEU A 61 0.94 2.15 -12.37
CA LEU A 61 -0.44 1.77 -12.70
C LEU A 61 -0.55 0.99 -14.04
N TYR A 62 0.45 0.19 -14.38
CA TYR A 62 0.55 -0.45 -15.68
C TYR A 62 -0.71 -1.22 -16.10
N ASN A 63 -1.21 -2.12 -15.24
CA ASN A 63 -2.37 -2.99 -15.50
C ASN A 63 -3.73 -2.38 -15.08
N ASN A 64 -3.78 -1.10 -14.72
CA ASN A 64 -5.04 -0.48 -14.31
C ASN A 64 -6.02 -0.45 -15.49
N THR A 65 -7.18 -1.07 -15.35
CA THR A 65 -8.20 -1.10 -16.41
C THR A 65 -9.35 -0.14 -16.12
N THR A 66 -10.01 -0.32 -14.97
CA THR A 66 -11.20 0.43 -14.57
C THR A 66 -11.10 1.01 -13.16
N GLY A 67 -9.97 0.84 -12.46
CA GLY A 67 -9.75 1.46 -11.14
C GLY A 67 -9.62 2.97 -11.24
N GLU A 68 -10.40 3.71 -10.46
CA GLU A 68 -10.46 5.17 -10.51
C GLU A 68 -9.82 5.83 -9.29
N ASN A 69 -9.47 7.11 -9.42
CA ASN A 69 -8.98 7.96 -8.32
C ASN A 69 -7.69 7.45 -7.66
N ASN A 70 -6.83 6.77 -8.40
CA ASN A 70 -5.56 6.31 -7.88
C ASN A 70 -4.45 7.34 -8.13
N THR A 71 -3.58 7.51 -7.15
CA THR A 71 -2.36 8.31 -7.28
C THR A 71 -1.14 7.43 -7.04
N SER A 72 -0.27 7.34 -8.04
CA SER A 72 0.88 6.44 -8.03
C SER A 72 2.15 7.16 -8.49
N GLY A 73 3.19 7.11 -7.68
CA GLY A 73 4.48 7.73 -7.95
C GLY A 73 5.66 6.79 -7.67
N GLY A 74 6.42 6.46 -8.71
CA GLY A 74 7.57 5.56 -8.62
C GLY A 74 7.52 4.43 -9.64
N GLN A 75 8.69 3.83 -9.90
CA GLN A 75 8.79 2.68 -10.81
C GLN A 75 7.93 1.52 -10.32
N ALA A 76 7.05 1.01 -11.16
CA ALA A 76 6.19 -0.14 -10.92
C ALA A 76 5.31 -0.02 -9.63
N SER A 77 5.00 1.19 -9.23
CA SER A 77 4.03 1.45 -8.15
C SER A 77 2.62 1.14 -8.66
N LEU A 78 1.80 0.40 -7.88
CA LEU A 78 0.47 -0.10 -8.26
C LEU A 78 0.47 -0.88 -9.59
N TYR A 79 1.54 -1.58 -9.89
CA TYR A 79 1.75 -2.23 -11.20
C TYR A 79 0.60 -3.14 -11.61
N ASN A 80 0.14 -4.03 -10.72
CA ASN A 80 -0.90 -5.03 -10.99
C ASN A 80 -2.31 -4.58 -10.63
N ASN A 81 -2.52 -3.30 -10.28
CA ASN A 81 -3.87 -2.82 -9.99
C ASN A 81 -4.75 -2.98 -11.22
N THR A 82 -5.92 -3.56 -11.06
CA THR A 82 -6.89 -3.73 -12.16
C THR A 82 -8.13 -2.87 -11.96
N THR A 83 -8.84 -3.08 -10.86
CA THR A 83 -10.10 -2.40 -10.53
C THR A 83 -10.08 -1.69 -9.19
N GLY A 84 -9.01 -1.84 -8.40
CA GLY A 84 -8.86 -1.14 -7.13
C GLY A 84 -8.85 0.36 -7.31
N GLY A 85 -9.62 1.08 -6.49
CA GLY A 85 -9.78 2.54 -6.58
C GLY A 85 -9.36 3.27 -5.31
N THR A 86 -9.12 4.59 -5.44
CA THR A 86 -8.81 5.48 -4.32
C THR A 86 -7.56 5.04 -3.54
N ASN A 87 -6.54 4.55 -4.24
CA ASN A 87 -5.27 4.17 -3.64
C ASN A 87 -4.23 5.27 -3.84
N THR A 88 -3.36 5.46 -2.86
CA THR A 88 -2.21 6.35 -2.93
C THR A 88 -0.93 5.55 -2.73
N ALA A 89 -0.05 5.48 -3.72
CA ALA A 89 1.17 4.71 -3.70
C ALA A 89 2.38 5.54 -4.14
N PHE A 90 3.32 5.77 -3.23
CA PHE A 90 4.57 6.46 -3.55
C PHE A 90 5.79 5.62 -3.14
N GLY A 91 6.66 5.37 -4.10
CA GLY A 91 7.87 4.58 -3.93
C GLY A 91 7.98 3.45 -4.95
N ARG A 92 9.20 2.97 -5.21
CA ARG A 92 9.43 1.82 -6.09
C ARG A 92 8.65 0.60 -5.58
N ALA A 93 7.86 -0.03 -6.44
CA ALA A 93 7.08 -1.23 -6.15
C ALA A 93 6.13 -1.12 -4.92
N SER A 94 5.74 0.11 -4.54
CA SER A 94 4.69 0.31 -3.55
C SER A 94 3.38 -0.27 -4.08
N MET A 95 2.70 -1.12 -3.29
CA MET A 95 1.46 -1.82 -3.66
C MET A 95 1.57 -2.60 -5.00
N TYR A 96 2.72 -3.19 -5.28
CA TYR A 96 3.00 -3.83 -6.58
C TYR A 96 1.95 -4.88 -6.97
N TRP A 97 1.52 -5.75 -6.03
CA TRP A 97 0.57 -6.83 -6.27
C TRP A 97 -0.89 -6.47 -5.97
N ASN A 98 -1.19 -5.19 -5.67
CA ASN A 98 -2.59 -4.81 -5.48
C ASN A 98 -3.39 -5.07 -6.75
N THR A 99 -4.50 -5.79 -6.64
CA THR A 99 -5.38 -6.06 -7.79
C THR A 99 -6.71 -5.31 -7.67
N THR A 100 -7.43 -5.54 -6.59
CA THR A 100 -8.76 -4.97 -6.34
C THR A 100 -8.87 -4.22 -5.01
N GLY A 101 -7.82 -4.25 -4.18
CA GLY A 101 -7.77 -3.53 -2.91
C GLY A 101 -7.96 -2.02 -3.12
N SER A 102 -8.77 -1.39 -2.29
CA SER A 102 -9.16 0.02 -2.42
C SER A 102 -8.93 0.79 -1.13
N HIS A 103 -8.79 2.14 -1.24
CA HIS A 103 -8.59 3.03 -0.09
C HIS A 103 -7.30 2.75 0.68
N ASN A 104 -6.26 2.30 0.01
CA ASN A 104 -4.96 2.03 0.62
C ASN A 104 -4.00 3.21 0.44
N VAL A 105 -3.14 3.41 1.42
CA VAL A 105 -2.01 4.34 1.36
C VAL A 105 -0.72 3.58 1.56
N GLY A 106 0.15 3.56 0.55
CA GLY A 106 1.49 2.97 0.61
C GLY A 106 2.55 4.01 0.25
N VAL A 107 3.33 4.45 1.22
CA VAL A 107 4.40 5.43 1.00
C VAL A 107 5.74 4.85 1.47
N GLY A 108 6.61 4.59 0.53
CA GLY A 108 7.90 3.95 0.75
C GLY A 108 8.18 2.85 -0.25
N ALA A 109 9.45 2.56 -0.54
CA ALA A 109 9.79 1.44 -1.40
C ALA A 109 9.29 0.12 -0.79
N ASP A 110 8.63 -0.68 -1.60
CA ASP A 110 8.04 -1.97 -1.25
C ASP A 110 6.97 -1.91 -0.12
N ALA A 111 6.38 -0.73 0.17
CA ALA A 111 5.26 -0.62 1.12
C ALA A 111 4.03 -1.34 0.55
N LEU A 112 3.33 -2.15 1.37
CA LEU A 112 2.15 -2.95 0.97
C LEU A 112 2.38 -3.79 -0.30
N THR A 113 3.60 -4.20 -0.58
CA THR A 113 3.95 -4.87 -1.86
C THR A 113 3.08 -6.09 -2.14
N ALA A 114 2.79 -6.92 -1.14
CA ALA A 114 2.04 -8.17 -1.32
C ALA A 114 0.51 -8.00 -1.23
N ASN A 115 0.01 -6.78 -0.97
CA ASN A 115 -1.43 -6.57 -0.86
C ASN A 115 -2.11 -6.92 -2.18
N THR A 116 -3.10 -7.78 -2.14
CA THR A 116 -3.88 -8.16 -3.33
C THR A 116 -5.27 -7.54 -3.32
N THR A 117 -6.03 -7.81 -2.28
CA THR A 117 -7.43 -7.40 -2.16
C THR A 117 -7.75 -6.64 -0.87
N GLY A 118 -6.81 -6.56 0.09
CA GLY A 118 -7.02 -5.90 1.38
C GLY A 118 -7.30 -4.41 1.22
N PRO A 119 -8.41 -3.88 1.72
CA PRO A 119 -8.71 -2.46 1.65
C PRO A 119 -8.30 -1.70 2.93
N ARG A 120 -8.28 -0.36 2.85
CA ARG A 120 -8.16 0.56 4.00
C ARG A 120 -6.90 0.36 4.84
N ASN A 121 -5.79 -0.05 4.22
CA ASN A 121 -4.51 -0.14 4.90
C ASN A 121 -3.70 1.15 4.69
N THR A 122 -3.02 1.60 5.72
CA THR A 122 -2.07 2.72 5.67
C THR A 122 -0.68 2.22 6.05
N ALA A 123 0.27 2.29 5.13
CA ALA A 123 1.64 1.87 5.32
C ALA A 123 2.61 2.98 4.90
N VAL A 124 3.35 3.53 5.85
CA VAL A 124 4.33 4.58 5.61
C VAL A 124 5.70 4.16 6.13
N GLY A 125 6.63 3.97 5.22
CA GLY A 125 7.99 3.53 5.51
C GLY A 125 8.47 2.45 4.54
N PHE A 126 9.79 2.27 4.45
CA PHE A 126 10.39 1.20 3.67
C PHE A 126 9.86 -0.17 4.12
N GLN A 127 9.26 -0.93 3.20
CA GLN A 127 8.67 -2.25 3.44
C GLN A 127 7.62 -2.30 4.58
N ALA A 128 6.95 -1.18 4.88
CA ALA A 128 5.86 -1.19 5.85
C ALA A 128 4.70 -2.07 5.33
N LEU A 129 4.18 -2.96 6.17
CA LEU A 129 3.12 -3.95 5.85
C LEU A 129 3.42 -4.77 4.57
N ARG A 130 4.67 -5.08 4.29
CA ARG A 130 5.08 -5.72 3.04
C ARG A 130 4.34 -7.03 2.75
N TYR A 131 4.01 -7.81 3.78
CA TYR A 131 3.43 -9.15 3.65
C TYR A 131 1.91 -9.20 3.79
N VAL A 132 1.24 -8.08 4.04
CA VAL A 132 -0.23 -8.03 4.03
C VAL A 132 -0.74 -8.41 2.66
N THR A 133 -1.65 -9.38 2.60
CA THR A 133 -2.26 -9.87 1.36
C THR A 133 -3.73 -9.48 1.24
N THR A 134 -4.55 -9.90 2.22
CA THR A 134 -5.99 -9.64 2.27
C THR A 134 -6.42 -8.94 3.56
N GLY A 135 -5.48 -8.72 4.50
CA GLY A 135 -5.74 -7.98 5.73
C GLY A 135 -6.26 -6.57 5.47
N ASP A 136 -7.13 -6.07 6.35
CA ASP A 136 -7.78 -4.78 6.16
C ASP A 136 -7.70 -3.87 7.40
N ASN A 137 -7.89 -2.57 7.21
CA ASN A 137 -7.90 -1.57 8.29
C ASN A 137 -6.62 -1.57 9.15
N ASN A 138 -5.47 -1.87 8.60
CA ASN A 138 -4.20 -1.83 9.31
C ASN A 138 -3.51 -0.48 9.09
N THR A 139 -2.93 0.07 10.15
CA THR A 139 -2.11 1.29 10.12
C THR A 139 -0.68 0.97 10.55
N SER A 140 0.27 1.34 9.74
CA SER A 140 1.69 1.07 9.98
C SER A 140 2.56 2.28 9.62
N LEU A 141 3.38 2.72 10.55
CA LEU A 141 4.28 3.84 10.37
C LEU A 141 5.68 3.51 10.89
N GLY A 142 6.64 3.39 9.99
CA GLY A 142 8.05 3.15 10.32
C GLY A 142 8.74 2.18 9.37
N TYR A 143 10.04 2.07 9.51
CA TYR A 143 10.90 1.17 8.73
C TYR A 143 10.61 -0.30 9.10
N LEU A 144 10.31 -1.16 8.12
CA LEU A 144 9.99 -2.59 8.29
C LEU A 144 8.84 -2.88 9.28
N THR A 145 7.97 -1.91 9.50
CA THR A 145 6.83 -2.04 10.43
C THR A 145 5.80 -3.03 9.86
N GLY A 146 5.34 -3.97 10.70
CA GLY A 146 4.41 -5.02 10.29
C GLY A 146 5.02 -6.08 9.37
N SER A 147 6.33 -5.98 9.11
CA SER A 147 7.07 -6.93 8.25
C SER A 147 8.12 -7.72 9.01
N SER A 148 8.35 -7.42 10.28
CA SER A 148 9.28 -8.16 11.14
C SER A 148 8.62 -9.43 11.72
N GLY A 149 9.45 -10.40 12.11
CA GLY A 149 8.96 -11.66 12.64
C GLY A 149 8.20 -12.50 11.60
N THR A 150 7.00 -12.94 11.92
CA THR A 150 6.15 -13.73 11.01
C THR A 150 5.47 -12.88 9.93
N GLY A 151 5.53 -11.54 10.04
CA GLY A 151 4.83 -10.61 9.17
C GLY A 151 3.31 -10.70 9.27
N LEU A 152 2.62 -9.57 9.20
CA LEU A 152 1.16 -9.54 9.17
C LEU A 152 0.68 -9.87 7.75
N ALA A 153 -0.14 -10.89 7.56
CA ALA A 153 -0.64 -11.28 6.23
C ALA A 153 -2.15 -11.03 6.05
N THR A 154 -2.99 -11.57 6.92
CA THR A 154 -4.46 -11.50 6.80
C THR A 154 -5.12 -10.85 8.00
N GLY A 155 -4.35 -10.44 9.02
CA GLY A 155 -4.88 -9.75 10.20
C GLY A 155 -5.46 -8.37 9.88
N TYR A 156 -6.36 -7.89 10.71
CA TYR A 156 -7.05 -6.62 10.51
C TYR A 156 -7.11 -5.75 11.78
N GLY A 157 -7.30 -4.44 11.55
CA GLY A 157 -7.51 -3.49 12.65
C GLY A 157 -6.28 -3.28 13.54
N ASN A 158 -5.07 -3.49 13.02
CA ASN A 158 -3.84 -3.33 13.78
C ASN A 158 -3.25 -1.93 13.60
N THR A 159 -2.68 -1.37 14.65
CA THR A 159 -1.93 -0.12 14.63
C THR A 159 -0.48 -0.39 15.07
N LEU A 160 0.47 -0.20 14.17
CA LEU A 160 1.88 -0.50 14.38
C LEU A 160 2.70 0.77 14.12
N ILE A 161 3.38 1.30 15.12
CA ILE A 161 4.15 2.54 15.01
C ILE A 161 5.56 2.35 15.56
N GLY A 162 6.55 2.60 14.73
CA GLY A 162 7.97 2.51 15.06
C GLY A 162 8.71 1.47 14.21
N ALA A 163 10.04 1.53 14.20
CA ALA A 163 10.85 0.63 13.39
C ALA A 163 10.80 -0.81 13.90
N TYR A 164 10.71 -1.78 12.98
CA TYR A 164 10.66 -3.22 13.28
C TYR A 164 9.51 -3.64 14.21
N THR A 165 8.49 -2.79 14.43
CA THR A 165 7.30 -3.23 15.15
C THR A 165 6.55 -4.28 14.34
N GLY A 166 5.92 -5.22 15.01
CA GLY A 166 5.21 -6.30 14.33
C GLY A 166 4.07 -6.88 15.15
N THR A 167 3.57 -8.00 14.70
CA THR A 167 2.55 -8.80 15.40
C THR A 167 3.10 -10.18 15.72
N THR A 168 2.54 -10.84 16.72
CA THR A 168 2.95 -12.19 17.12
C THR A 168 2.52 -13.27 16.13
N GLY A 169 1.66 -12.96 15.17
CA GLY A 169 1.20 -13.91 14.16
C GLY A 169 0.68 -13.24 12.90
N THR A 170 0.61 -14.00 11.81
CA THR A 170 0.19 -13.53 10.49
C THR A 170 -1.29 -13.13 10.41
N THR A 171 -2.11 -13.60 11.33
CA THR A 171 -3.55 -13.37 11.41
C THR A 171 -3.95 -12.52 12.61
N THR A 172 -3.00 -11.82 13.25
CA THR A 172 -3.24 -11.01 14.44
C THR A 172 -4.23 -9.87 14.14
N ASN A 173 -5.21 -9.68 15.01
CA ASN A 173 -6.21 -8.63 14.88
C ASN A 173 -6.23 -7.72 16.11
N TYR A 174 -6.52 -6.43 15.91
CA TYR A 174 -6.68 -5.44 16.97
C TYR A 174 -5.46 -5.30 17.89
N ALA A 175 -4.27 -5.47 17.40
CA ALA A 175 -3.05 -5.16 18.13
C ALA A 175 -2.70 -3.67 17.97
N ASN A 176 -2.41 -2.99 19.07
CA ASN A 176 -1.80 -1.67 19.08
C ASN A 176 -0.35 -1.80 19.54
N VAL A 177 0.61 -1.43 18.73
CA VAL A 177 2.04 -1.57 19.02
C VAL A 177 2.73 -0.24 18.79
N LEU A 178 3.40 0.25 19.81
CA LEU A 178 4.19 1.47 19.72
C LEU A 178 5.59 1.23 20.32
N GLY A 179 6.62 1.44 19.52
CA GLY A 179 8.00 1.27 19.99
C GLY A 179 8.97 0.92 18.88
N MET A 180 10.05 0.22 19.25
CA MET A 180 11.06 -0.26 18.32
C MET A 180 11.36 -1.73 18.62
N ASP A 181 11.38 -2.58 17.58
CA ASP A 181 11.64 -4.01 17.70
C ASP A 181 10.73 -4.73 18.70
N VAL A 182 9.44 -4.40 18.67
CA VAL A 182 8.43 -4.93 19.58
C VAL A 182 7.28 -5.57 18.79
N SER A 183 6.75 -6.68 19.31
CA SER A 183 5.63 -7.41 18.70
C SER A 183 4.42 -7.47 19.61
N GLY A 184 3.26 -7.09 19.08
CA GLY A 184 1.99 -7.07 19.82
C GLY A 184 1.10 -8.27 19.52
N ALA A 185 0.42 -8.74 20.56
CA ALA A 185 -0.64 -9.74 20.44
C ALA A 185 -1.99 -9.10 20.12
N GLY A 186 -2.88 -9.87 19.49
CA GLY A 186 -4.26 -9.43 19.22
C GLY A 186 -5.03 -9.09 20.49
N GLY A 187 -5.78 -8.00 20.45
CA GLY A 187 -6.54 -7.52 21.59
C GLY A 187 -5.70 -6.85 22.69
N TYR A 188 -4.46 -6.48 22.41
CA TYR A 188 -3.57 -5.80 23.36
C TYR A 188 -3.00 -4.50 22.81
N THR A 189 -2.73 -3.56 23.71
CA THR A 189 -1.83 -2.44 23.46
C THR A 189 -0.47 -2.77 24.08
N THR A 190 0.59 -2.72 23.27
CA THR A 190 1.97 -3.01 23.67
C THR A 190 2.84 -1.78 23.42
N LEU A 191 3.58 -1.35 24.44
CA LEU A 191 4.51 -0.23 24.36
C LEU A 191 5.88 -0.70 24.79
N GLY A 192 6.94 -0.37 24.05
CA GLY A 192 8.27 -0.76 24.51
C GLY A 192 9.36 -0.71 23.47
N GLN A 193 10.50 -1.31 23.85
CA GLN A 193 11.66 -1.47 22.99
C GLN A 193 12.30 -2.83 23.24
N GLY A 194 12.40 -3.66 22.21
CA GLY A 194 13.00 -4.98 22.30
C GLY A 194 12.30 -5.87 23.32
N GLY A 195 13.02 -6.39 24.31
CA GLY A 195 12.48 -7.24 25.37
C GLY A 195 11.95 -6.50 26.61
N SER A 196 11.83 -5.17 26.56
CA SER A 196 11.40 -4.32 27.69
C SER A 196 10.02 -3.71 27.42
N ASP A 197 9.01 -4.56 27.32
CA ASP A 197 7.67 -4.16 26.93
C ASP A 197 6.72 -4.08 28.12
N ILE A 198 5.76 -3.17 28.04
CA ILE A 198 4.53 -3.19 28.86
C ILE A 198 3.33 -3.39 27.96
N ARG A 199 2.33 -4.12 28.43
CA ARG A 199 1.09 -4.34 27.68
C ARG A 199 -0.14 -4.35 28.58
N ALA A 200 -1.27 -3.97 28.00
CA ALA A 200 -2.58 -4.12 28.61
C ALA A 200 -3.54 -4.76 27.60
N ALA A 201 -4.37 -5.69 28.05
CA ALA A 201 -5.48 -6.19 27.25
C ALA A 201 -6.51 -5.07 27.03
N HIS A 202 -7.15 -5.04 25.88
CA HIS A 202 -8.22 -4.08 25.61
C HIS A 202 -9.37 -4.28 26.61
N GLY A 203 -9.80 -3.17 27.21
CA GLY A 203 -10.82 -3.19 28.28
C GLY A 203 -10.27 -3.31 29.71
N ASN A 204 -8.98 -3.54 29.90
CA ASN A 204 -8.36 -3.50 31.22
C ASN A 204 -7.95 -2.07 31.60
N THR A 205 -8.02 -1.79 32.91
CA THR A 205 -7.61 -0.50 33.49
C THR A 205 -6.17 -0.49 34.04
N SER A 206 -5.47 -1.64 33.98
CA SER A 206 -4.11 -1.81 34.52
C SER A 206 -3.16 -2.33 33.45
N TRP A 207 -1.92 -1.86 33.49
CA TRP A 207 -0.83 -2.32 32.64
C TRP A 207 -0.03 -3.41 33.38
N SER A 208 0.40 -4.43 32.63
CA SER A 208 1.34 -5.45 33.11
C SER A 208 2.65 -5.35 32.34
N THR A 209 3.77 -5.59 33.02
CA THR A 209 5.04 -5.83 32.34
C THR A 209 4.98 -7.17 31.63
N VAL A 210 5.42 -7.20 30.39
CA VAL A 210 5.73 -8.45 29.71
C VAL A 210 7.05 -8.92 30.32
N SER A 211 7.00 -9.80 31.33
CA SER A 211 8.21 -10.40 31.86
C SER A 211 8.85 -11.19 30.73
N ASP A 212 10.10 -10.89 30.43
CA ASP A 212 10.88 -11.63 29.48
C ASP A 212 11.07 -13.07 30.02
N GLU A 213 10.31 -14.03 29.48
CA GLU A 213 10.44 -15.44 29.83
C GLU A 213 11.81 -16.02 29.50
N ARG A 214 12.64 -15.29 28.73
CA ARG A 214 14.01 -15.68 28.39
C ARG A 214 14.99 -15.65 29.58
N TYR A 215 14.59 -15.07 30.71
CA TYR A 215 15.42 -14.96 31.91
C TYR A 215 14.87 -15.71 33.14
N LYS A 216 13.93 -16.65 32.94
CA LYS A 216 13.48 -17.55 34.01
C LYS A 216 14.02 -18.95 33.80
#